data_c020e0e7a0ff2551eb74da2f931d1fb7
#
_entry.id   c020e0e7a0ff2551eb74da2f931d1fb7
#
_cell.length_a   1.000
_cell.length_b   1.000
_cell.length_c   1.000
_cell.angle_alpha   90.00
_cell.angle_beta   90.00
_cell.angle_gamma   90.00
#
_symmetry.space_group_name_H-M   'P 1'
#
loop_
_entity.id
_entity.type
_entity.pdbx_description
1 polymer ?
#
loop_
_entity_poly.entity_id
_entity_poly.type
_entity_poly.pdbx_seq_one_letter_code
_entity_poly.pdbx_strand_id
1 'polypeptide(L)'
;VHCQTETDCGKASGLAREILHPAFSFAVRQAAAGMAPAAMKKQKREEDFMNSFTSAVKSIAKKYNDTSLILRIAIGLVIGAVLALLCPGATWLEELGNLFVGALKGIAPVLVFVIVTSALAQGSSKLDRRFGTVVWLYMLTTFVAAALSVVTSKIFPQTLVLAEAATADVVPQGLGDVMHTLLANIVSNPVASIMNGNYIGILMWACLFGLAMKRLGSDTTKNFMANTADAVSTIVRWIINLAPFGIMGLVYSNVSSNGLSIFTQYGKLLALLVGTMLFMALIVSPLIMFLYLG
;
A
#
# COMPACT_ATOMS: atom_id res chain seq x y z
N VAL A 1 4.25 -29.88 -52.64
CA VAL A 1 5.26 -29.52 -53.60
C VAL A 1 6.57 -29.35 -52.84
N HIS A 2 7.52 -30.30 -52.98
CA HIS A 2 8.84 -30.28 -52.36
C HIS A 2 9.70 -29.20 -53.03
N CYS A 3 10.10 -28.15 -52.34
CA CYS A 3 11.16 -27.25 -52.81
C CYS A 3 12.51 -27.93 -52.61
N GLN A 4 13.25 -28.15 -53.72
CA GLN A 4 14.54 -28.82 -53.69
C GLN A 4 15.76 -27.92 -53.54
N THR A 5 15.63 -26.59 -53.50
CA THR A 5 16.74 -25.67 -53.21
C THR A 5 16.22 -24.35 -52.62
N GLU A 6 16.99 -23.74 -51.67
CA GLU A 6 16.68 -22.45 -51.00
C GLU A 6 16.51 -21.26 -51.99
N THR A 7 17.10 -21.35 -53.17
CA THR A 7 17.02 -20.32 -54.22
C THR A 7 15.66 -20.27 -54.94
N ASP A 8 14.91 -21.38 -54.97
CA ASP A 8 13.58 -21.40 -55.60
C ASP A 8 12.48 -20.89 -54.65
N CYS A 9 12.66 -21.05 -53.36
CA CYS A 9 11.72 -20.52 -52.36
C CYS A 9 11.76 -18.98 -52.30
N GLY A 10 12.91 -18.37 -52.49
CA GLY A 10 13.08 -16.91 -52.51
C GLY A 10 12.44 -16.24 -53.72
N LYS A 11 12.50 -16.91 -54.90
CA LYS A 11 11.85 -16.40 -56.12
C LYS A 11 10.33 -16.54 -56.09
N ALA A 12 9.80 -17.63 -55.53
CA ALA A 12 8.35 -17.81 -55.37
C ALA A 12 7.75 -16.81 -54.39
N SER A 13 8.46 -16.45 -53.32
CA SER A 13 8.01 -15.43 -52.35
C SER A 13 8.09 -14.01 -52.91
N GLY A 14 9.05 -13.72 -53.79
CA GLY A 14 9.16 -12.44 -54.49
C GLY A 14 8.03 -12.23 -55.50
N LEU A 15 7.75 -13.24 -56.33
CA LEU A 15 6.65 -13.18 -57.31
C LEU A 15 5.27 -13.08 -56.63
N ALA A 16 5.07 -13.80 -55.54
CA ALA A 16 3.83 -13.69 -54.75
C ALA A 16 3.64 -12.30 -54.14
N ARG A 17 4.71 -11.62 -53.72
CA ARG A 17 4.64 -10.24 -53.23
C ARG A 17 4.33 -9.21 -54.31
N GLU A 18 4.89 -9.39 -55.53
CA GLU A 18 4.66 -8.45 -56.61
C GLU A 18 3.25 -8.56 -57.21
N ILE A 19 2.65 -9.75 -57.23
CA ILE A 19 1.32 -9.97 -57.81
C ILE A 19 0.21 -9.75 -56.81
N LEU A 20 0.42 -10.08 -55.50
CA LEU A 20 -0.62 -9.89 -54.47
C LEU A 20 -0.75 -8.45 -53.97
N HIS A 21 0.32 -7.67 -53.99
CA HIS A 21 0.31 -6.31 -53.48
C HIS A 21 -0.61 -5.34 -54.25
N PRO A 22 -0.62 -5.29 -55.57
CA PRO A 22 -1.53 -4.43 -56.31
C PRO A 22 -2.99 -4.93 -56.27
N ALA A 23 -3.21 -6.26 -56.34
CA ALA A 23 -4.56 -6.81 -56.27
C ALA A 23 -5.21 -6.64 -54.87
N PHE A 24 -4.43 -6.86 -53.82
CA PHE A 24 -4.91 -6.63 -52.43
C PHE A 24 -5.15 -5.13 -52.13
N SER A 25 -4.27 -4.26 -52.63
CA SER A 25 -4.43 -2.81 -52.54
C SER A 25 -5.64 -2.31 -53.32
N PHE A 26 -5.92 -2.90 -54.47
CA PHE A 26 -7.09 -2.58 -55.29
C PHE A 26 -8.40 -3.05 -54.63
N ALA A 27 -8.41 -4.29 -54.09
CA ALA A 27 -9.56 -4.83 -53.35
C ALA A 27 -9.87 -4.03 -52.08
N VAL A 28 -8.85 -3.60 -51.32
CA VAL A 28 -9.02 -2.76 -50.14
C VAL A 28 -9.53 -1.37 -50.52
N ARG A 29 -9.05 -0.79 -51.61
CA ARG A 29 -9.57 0.49 -52.12
C ARG A 29 -11.00 0.38 -52.67
N GLN A 30 -11.39 -0.71 -53.31
CA GLN A 30 -12.78 -0.95 -53.73
C GLN A 30 -13.71 -1.21 -52.56
N ALA A 31 -13.27 -1.95 -51.54
CA ALA A 31 -14.01 -2.13 -50.30
C ALA A 31 -14.20 -0.80 -49.53
N ALA A 32 -13.19 0.06 -49.53
CA ALA A 32 -13.28 1.41 -48.95
C ALA A 32 -14.18 2.34 -49.77
N ALA A 33 -14.22 2.20 -51.10
CA ALA A 33 -15.11 2.99 -51.97
C ALA A 33 -16.57 2.55 -51.92
N GLY A 34 -16.83 1.28 -51.56
CA GLY A 34 -18.18 0.72 -51.41
C GLY A 34 -18.87 0.94 -50.06
N MET A 35 -18.18 1.50 -49.07
CA MET A 35 -18.80 1.87 -47.80
C MET A 35 -19.75 3.05 -48.00
N ALA A 36 -21.05 2.81 -47.77
CA ALA A 36 -22.06 3.85 -47.87
C ALA A 36 -21.66 5.03 -46.96
N PRO A 37 -21.82 6.30 -47.39
CA PRO A 37 -21.42 7.48 -46.64
C PRO A 37 -22.05 7.55 -45.23
N ALA A 38 -23.15 6.83 -45.02
CA ALA A 38 -23.77 6.67 -43.70
C ALA A 38 -22.94 5.82 -42.72
N ALA A 39 -22.27 4.74 -43.20
CA ALA A 39 -21.43 3.88 -42.37
C ALA A 39 -20.13 4.59 -41.96
N MET A 40 -19.50 5.33 -42.86
CA MET A 40 -18.33 6.17 -42.56
C MET A 40 -18.66 7.28 -41.57
N LYS A 41 -19.85 7.88 -41.65
CA LYS A 41 -20.31 8.92 -40.72
C LYS A 41 -20.60 8.33 -39.36
N LYS A 42 -21.09 7.10 -39.26
CA LYS A 42 -21.31 6.37 -38.00
C LYS A 42 -19.98 6.02 -37.33
N GLN A 43 -19.03 5.47 -38.08
CA GLN A 43 -17.70 5.11 -37.58
C GLN A 43 -16.93 6.34 -37.08
N LYS A 44 -16.92 7.43 -37.83
CA LYS A 44 -16.31 8.70 -37.41
C LYS A 44 -16.93 9.25 -36.14
N ARG A 45 -18.25 9.11 -35.96
CA ARG A 45 -18.96 9.55 -34.74
C ARG A 45 -18.57 8.70 -33.53
N GLU A 46 -18.38 7.39 -33.70
CA GLU A 46 -17.91 6.49 -32.64
C GLU A 46 -16.46 6.80 -32.26
N GLU A 47 -15.60 7.07 -33.24
CA GLU A 47 -14.20 7.49 -33.00
C GLU A 47 -14.14 8.85 -32.28
N ASP A 48 -14.92 9.83 -32.70
CA ASP A 48 -14.99 11.15 -32.07
C ASP A 48 -15.55 11.04 -30.63
N PHE A 49 -16.54 10.17 -30.40
CA PHE A 49 -17.08 9.90 -29.06
C PHE A 49 -16.02 9.21 -28.18
N MET A 50 -15.34 8.17 -28.68
CA MET A 50 -14.26 7.48 -27.96
C MET A 50 -13.09 8.42 -27.65
N ASN A 51 -12.70 9.28 -28.57
CA ASN A 51 -11.64 10.26 -28.38
C ASN A 51 -12.05 11.32 -27.35
N SER A 52 -13.30 11.81 -27.42
CA SER A 52 -13.85 12.74 -26.44
C SER A 52 -13.95 12.11 -25.07
N PHE A 53 -14.44 10.88 -24.96
CA PHE A 53 -14.50 10.11 -23.71
C PHE A 53 -13.10 9.89 -23.13
N THR A 54 -12.15 9.44 -23.97
CA THR A 54 -10.77 9.22 -23.54
C THR A 54 -10.09 10.52 -23.08
N SER A 55 -10.35 11.63 -23.76
CA SER A 55 -9.81 12.94 -23.36
C SER A 55 -10.42 13.44 -22.04
N ALA A 56 -11.72 13.25 -21.85
CA ALA A 56 -12.41 13.56 -20.59
C ALA A 56 -11.87 12.70 -19.43
N VAL A 57 -11.71 11.39 -19.64
CA VAL A 57 -11.13 10.47 -18.64
C VAL A 57 -9.69 10.87 -18.30
N LYS A 58 -8.86 11.19 -19.31
CA LYS A 58 -7.49 11.67 -19.09
C LYS A 58 -7.45 13.00 -18.32
N SER A 59 -8.36 13.92 -18.61
CA SER A 59 -8.46 15.19 -17.91
C SER A 59 -8.87 15.01 -16.45
N ILE A 60 -9.86 14.15 -16.19
CA ILE A 60 -10.28 13.79 -14.82
C ILE A 60 -9.15 13.07 -14.07
N ALA A 61 -8.49 12.12 -14.71
CA ALA A 61 -7.37 11.40 -14.12
C ALA A 61 -6.19 12.32 -13.81
N LYS A 62 -5.89 13.28 -14.69
CA LYS A 62 -4.86 14.29 -14.45
C LYS A 62 -5.22 15.18 -13.27
N LYS A 63 -6.42 15.73 -13.23
CA LYS A 63 -6.91 16.55 -12.12
C LYS A 63 -6.97 15.78 -10.81
N TYR A 64 -7.33 14.49 -10.87
CA TYR A 64 -7.28 13.58 -9.72
C TYR A 64 -5.84 13.37 -9.23
N ASN A 65 -4.86 13.16 -10.12
CA ASN A 65 -3.46 12.99 -9.76
C ASN A 65 -2.78 14.27 -9.23
N ASP A 66 -3.20 15.43 -9.68
CA ASP A 66 -2.69 16.73 -9.23
C ASP A 66 -3.22 17.11 -7.83
N THR A 67 -4.27 16.43 -7.36
CA THR A 67 -4.86 16.66 -6.04
C THR A 67 -4.06 15.89 -4.96
N SER A 68 -3.80 16.50 -3.81
CA SER A 68 -3.11 15.84 -2.71
C SER A 68 -3.86 14.58 -2.26
N LEU A 69 -3.11 13.52 -1.92
CA LEU A 69 -3.68 12.24 -1.46
C LEU A 69 -4.63 12.44 -0.26
N ILE A 70 -4.25 13.33 0.66
CA ILE A 70 -5.05 13.64 1.87
C ILE A 70 -6.42 14.18 1.48
N LEU A 71 -6.49 15.10 0.51
CA LEU A 71 -7.77 15.66 0.06
C LEU A 71 -8.64 14.61 -0.64
N ARG A 72 -8.03 13.71 -1.43
CA ARG A 72 -8.76 12.58 -2.04
C ARG A 72 -9.34 11.64 -0.98
N ILE A 73 -8.58 11.34 0.08
CA ILE A 73 -9.04 10.52 1.22
C ILE A 73 -10.20 11.23 1.93
N ALA A 74 -10.09 12.53 2.19
CA ALA A 74 -11.15 13.30 2.83
C ALA A 74 -12.46 13.29 1.99
N ILE A 75 -12.34 13.44 0.67
CA ILE A 75 -13.48 13.34 -0.25
C ILE A 75 -14.06 11.91 -0.21
N GLY A 76 -13.22 10.87 -0.26
CA GLY A 76 -13.65 9.48 -0.15
C GLY A 76 -14.41 9.20 1.14
N LEU A 77 -13.94 9.73 2.27
CA LEU A 77 -14.59 9.60 3.58
C LEU A 77 -15.99 10.22 3.57
N VAL A 78 -16.13 11.46 3.05
CA VAL A 78 -17.44 12.14 2.95
C VAL A 78 -18.40 11.37 2.04
N ILE A 79 -17.91 10.92 0.87
CA ILE A 79 -18.73 10.14 -0.07
C ILE A 79 -19.16 8.81 0.58
N GLY A 80 -18.24 8.10 1.26
CA GLY A 80 -18.56 6.85 1.97
C GLY A 80 -19.64 7.03 3.02
N ALA A 81 -19.56 8.09 3.83
CA ALA A 81 -20.58 8.41 4.83
C ALA A 81 -21.93 8.73 4.21
N VAL A 82 -21.95 9.55 3.14
CA VAL A 82 -23.19 9.91 2.44
C VAL A 82 -23.84 8.68 1.78
N LEU A 83 -23.04 7.83 1.12
CA LEU A 83 -23.54 6.60 0.49
C LEU A 83 -24.11 5.61 1.51
N ALA A 84 -23.52 5.51 2.71
CA ALA A 84 -24.03 4.66 3.78
C ALA A 84 -25.44 5.09 4.24
N LEU A 85 -25.73 6.40 4.19
CA LEU A 85 -27.03 6.93 4.57
C LEU A 85 -28.08 6.82 3.45
N LEU A 86 -27.65 6.98 2.19
CA LEU A 86 -28.57 7.02 1.03
C LEU A 86 -28.86 5.62 0.46
N CYS A 87 -27.89 4.71 0.50
CA CYS A 87 -27.97 3.40 -0.11
C CYS A 87 -27.53 2.30 0.87
N PRO A 88 -28.29 2.04 1.96
CA PRO A 88 -27.98 0.94 2.86
C PRO A 88 -28.15 -0.39 2.09
N GLY A 89 -27.09 -1.22 2.08
CA GLY A 89 -27.11 -2.54 1.40
C GLY A 89 -26.16 -2.66 0.19
N ALA A 90 -25.35 -1.64 -0.13
CA ALA A 90 -24.32 -1.72 -1.17
C ALA A 90 -23.08 -2.48 -0.68
N THR A 91 -23.21 -3.80 -0.50
CA THR A 91 -22.15 -4.69 0.04
C THR A 91 -20.83 -4.65 -0.74
N TRP A 92 -20.88 -4.34 -2.05
CA TRP A 92 -19.68 -4.21 -2.87
C TRP A 92 -18.76 -3.05 -2.42
N LEU A 93 -19.31 -2.00 -1.79
CA LEU A 93 -18.51 -0.92 -1.21
C LEU A 93 -17.72 -1.38 0.02
N GLU A 94 -18.35 -2.20 0.84
CA GLU A 94 -17.71 -2.82 2.00
C GLU A 94 -16.52 -3.70 1.58
N GLU A 95 -16.72 -4.51 0.52
CA GLU A 95 -15.66 -5.35 -0.04
C GLU A 95 -14.45 -4.55 -0.53
N LEU A 96 -14.65 -3.35 -1.09
CA LEU A 96 -13.52 -2.46 -1.44
C LEU A 96 -12.69 -2.05 -0.22
N GLY A 97 -13.36 -1.78 0.90
CA GLY A 97 -12.70 -1.49 2.18
C GLY A 97 -11.90 -2.69 2.69
N ASN A 98 -12.51 -3.86 2.69
CA ASN A 98 -11.90 -5.12 3.13
C ASN A 98 -10.69 -5.50 2.27
N LEU A 99 -10.81 -5.38 0.94
CA LEU A 99 -9.71 -5.62 -0.01
C LEU A 99 -8.53 -4.67 0.23
N PHE A 100 -8.80 -3.40 0.49
CA PHE A 100 -7.75 -2.42 0.77
C PHE A 100 -6.99 -2.76 2.06
N VAL A 101 -7.72 -3.04 3.15
CA VAL A 101 -7.10 -3.44 4.43
C VAL A 101 -6.37 -4.76 4.31
N GLY A 102 -6.98 -5.73 3.59
CA GLY A 102 -6.36 -7.02 3.31
C GLY A 102 -5.03 -6.87 2.54
N ALA A 103 -5.01 -6.01 1.52
CA ALA A 103 -3.79 -5.73 0.76
C ALA A 103 -2.69 -5.10 1.63
N LEU A 104 -3.05 -4.13 2.49
CA LEU A 104 -2.10 -3.53 3.44
C LEU A 104 -1.58 -4.54 4.46
N LYS A 105 -2.46 -5.33 5.05
CA LYS A 105 -2.08 -6.38 6.02
C LYS A 105 -1.20 -7.45 5.37
N GLY A 106 -1.48 -7.81 4.12
CA GLY A 106 -0.72 -8.84 3.39
C GLY A 106 0.69 -8.41 3.02
N ILE A 107 0.88 -7.15 2.59
CA ILE A 107 2.19 -6.66 2.16
C ILE A 107 3.09 -6.24 3.34
N ALA A 108 2.51 -5.84 4.48
CA ALA A 108 3.26 -5.27 5.60
C ALA A 108 4.34 -6.20 6.17
N PRO A 109 4.11 -7.51 6.39
CA PRO A 109 5.14 -8.43 6.87
C PRO A 109 6.34 -8.53 5.93
N VAL A 110 6.08 -8.63 4.62
CA VAL A 110 7.10 -8.71 3.57
C VAL A 110 7.88 -7.40 3.50
N LEU A 111 7.18 -6.26 3.54
CA LEU A 111 7.79 -4.93 3.53
C LEU A 111 8.79 -4.78 4.69
N VAL A 112 8.36 -5.09 5.92
CA VAL A 112 9.21 -4.96 7.12
C VAL A 112 10.44 -5.87 7.00
N PHE A 113 10.26 -7.13 6.61
CA PHE A 113 11.36 -8.06 6.44
C PHE A 113 12.40 -7.53 5.43
N VAL A 114 11.95 -7.14 4.24
CA VAL A 114 12.83 -6.73 3.14
C VAL A 114 13.53 -5.40 3.44
N ILE A 115 12.81 -4.40 3.96
CA ILE A 115 13.40 -3.09 4.28
C ILE A 115 14.45 -3.22 5.39
N VAL A 116 14.14 -3.92 6.49
CA VAL A 116 15.08 -4.07 7.61
C VAL A 116 16.31 -4.86 7.18
N THR A 117 16.12 -5.95 6.45
CA THR A 117 17.21 -6.74 5.89
C THR A 117 18.12 -5.90 4.98
N SER A 118 17.53 -5.16 4.04
CA SER A 118 18.26 -4.29 3.11
C SER A 118 19.02 -3.18 3.85
N ALA A 119 18.37 -2.51 4.78
CA ALA A 119 18.99 -1.44 5.56
C ALA A 119 20.20 -1.93 6.38
N LEU A 120 20.09 -3.10 7.00
CA LEU A 120 21.19 -3.69 7.76
C LEU A 120 22.32 -4.22 6.87
N ALA A 121 21.99 -4.84 5.73
CA ALA A 121 22.98 -5.33 4.77
C ALA A 121 23.83 -4.20 4.18
N GLN A 122 23.26 -3.03 3.97
CA GLN A 122 23.95 -1.84 3.43
C GLN A 122 24.56 -0.94 4.51
N GLY A 123 24.19 -1.15 5.77
CA GLY A 123 24.64 -0.34 6.88
C GLY A 123 26.18 -0.24 6.94
N SER A 124 26.72 0.96 7.18
CA SER A 124 28.16 1.19 7.39
C SER A 124 28.69 0.28 8.49
N SER A 125 29.91 -0.25 8.31
CA SER A 125 30.57 -1.10 9.32
C SER A 125 31.02 -0.32 10.55
N LYS A 126 31.07 1.00 10.49
CA LYS A 126 31.41 1.85 11.63
C LYS A 126 30.13 2.20 12.40
N LEU A 127 29.82 1.42 13.45
CA LEU A 127 28.89 1.90 14.48
C LEU A 127 29.59 3.08 15.17
N ASP A 128 29.20 4.29 14.79
CA ASP A 128 29.64 5.48 15.47
C ASP A 128 29.11 5.46 16.92
N ARG A 129 29.90 5.98 17.86
CA ARG A 129 29.53 6.12 19.28
C ARG A 129 28.17 6.81 19.46
N ARG A 130 27.80 7.65 18.49
CA ARG A 130 26.50 8.33 18.41
C ARG A 130 25.31 7.39 18.22
N PHE A 131 25.52 6.18 17.66
CA PHE A 131 24.43 5.21 17.47
C PHE A 131 23.84 4.73 18.79
N GLY A 132 24.68 4.48 19.79
CA GLY A 132 24.22 4.12 21.14
C GLY A 132 23.36 5.22 21.79
N THR A 133 23.75 6.48 21.58
CA THR A 133 22.97 7.64 22.05
C THR A 133 21.58 7.71 21.38
N VAL A 134 21.52 7.49 20.05
CA VAL A 134 20.25 7.49 19.32
C VAL A 134 19.33 6.38 19.81
N VAL A 135 19.86 5.17 20.00
CA VAL A 135 19.08 4.03 20.53
C VAL A 135 18.57 4.33 21.95
N TRP A 136 19.43 4.88 22.80
CA TRP A 136 19.03 5.25 24.16
C TRP A 136 17.93 6.32 24.19
N LEU A 137 18.08 7.38 23.39
CA LEU A 137 17.07 8.43 23.27
C LEU A 137 15.73 7.88 22.72
N TYR A 138 15.83 6.97 21.74
CA TYR A 138 14.63 6.32 21.19
C TYR A 138 13.89 5.50 22.25
N MET A 139 14.61 4.69 23.03
CA MET A 139 14.03 3.91 24.14
C MET A 139 13.41 4.82 25.20
N LEU A 140 14.11 5.89 25.57
CA LEU A 140 13.64 6.85 26.56
C LEU A 140 12.36 7.56 26.06
N THR A 141 12.34 8.07 24.85
CA THR A 141 11.16 8.74 24.27
C THR A 141 9.97 7.79 24.13
N THR A 142 10.22 6.54 23.75
CA THR A 142 9.17 5.52 23.65
C THR A 142 8.58 5.21 25.03
N PHE A 143 9.42 5.08 26.06
CA PHE A 143 8.97 4.85 27.43
C PHE A 143 8.13 6.03 27.95
N VAL A 144 8.60 7.25 27.73
CA VAL A 144 7.88 8.48 28.13
C VAL A 144 6.55 8.59 27.38
N ALA A 145 6.51 8.27 26.09
CA ALA A 145 5.28 8.26 25.30
C ALA A 145 4.27 7.23 25.82
N ALA A 146 4.73 6.03 26.17
CA ALA A 146 3.88 5.00 26.76
C ALA A 146 3.31 5.44 28.12
N ALA A 147 4.15 6.00 29.01
CA ALA A 147 3.72 6.52 30.29
C ALA A 147 2.70 7.67 30.14
N LEU A 148 2.95 8.60 29.20
CA LEU A 148 2.03 9.69 28.89
C LEU A 148 0.69 9.17 28.38
N SER A 149 0.70 8.18 27.51
CA SER A 149 -0.51 7.55 26.99
C SER A 149 -1.37 6.93 28.11
N VAL A 150 -0.73 6.22 29.04
CA VAL A 150 -1.43 5.64 30.20
C VAL A 150 -2.02 6.73 31.11
N VAL A 151 -1.27 7.80 31.37
CA VAL A 151 -1.75 8.93 32.19
C VAL A 151 -2.93 9.62 31.51
N THR A 152 -2.82 9.90 30.20
CA THR A 152 -3.89 10.53 29.42
C THR A 152 -5.15 9.66 29.39
N SER A 153 -5.01 8.35 29.24
CA SER A 153 -6.12 7.39 29.26
C SER A 153 -6.83 7.33 30.63
N LYS A 154 -6.08 7.51 31.73
CA LYS A 154 -6.67 7.58 33.07
C LYS A 154 -7.41 8.91 33.36
N ILE A 155 -6.89 10.02 32.81
CA ILE A 155 -7.51 11.34 32.97
C ILE A 155 -8.79 11.46 32.14
N PHE A 156 -8.77 10.87 30.92
CA PHE A 156 -9.88 10.89 29.98
C PHE A 156 -10.33 9.46 29.64
N PRO A 157 -11.01 8.75 30.55
CA PRO A 157 -11.46 7.39 30.29
C PRO A 157 -12.46 7.37 29.13
N GLN A 158 -12.17 6.58 28.11
CA GLN A 158 -13.03 6.37 26.96
C GLN A 158 -13.57 4.93 26.97
N THR A 159 -14.88 4.78 27.03
CA THR A 159 -15.53 3.49 26.85
C THR A 159 -15.82 3.29 25.37
N LEU A 160 -15.10 2.37 24.75
CA LEU A 160 -15.36 1.95 23.37
C LEU A 160 -16.29 0.75 23.39
N VAL A 161 -17.45 0.87 22.77
CA VAL A 161 -18.31 -0.28 22.44
C VAL A 161 -17.77 -0.83 21.13
N LEU A 162 -16.94 -1.88 21.19
CA LEU A 162 -16.54 -2.61 19.99
C LEU A 162 -17.76 -3.39 19.49
N ALA A 163 -18.13 -3.16 18.24
CA ALA A 163 -19.24 -3.85 17.57
C ALA A 163 -19.00 -5.35 17.39
N GLU A 164 -17.74 -5.76 17.32
CA GLU A 164 -17.32 -7.16 17.43
C GLU A 164 -16.35 -7.26 18.62
N ALA A 165 -16.71 -8.10 19.60
CA ALA A 165 -15.75 -8.58 20.55
C ALA A 165 -14.69 -9.35 19.77
N ALA A 166 -13.55 -8.68 19.46
CA ALA A 166 -12.38 -9.41 19.05
C ALA A 166 -12.21 -10.52 20.10
N THR A 167 -12.30 -11.76 19.67
CA THR A 167 -11.92 -12.89 20.51
C THR A 167 -10.44 -12.66 20.80
N ALA A 168 -10.18 -12.01 21.93
CA ALA A 168 -8.84 -11.89 22.44
C ALA A 168 -8.42 -13.30 22.78
N ASP A 169 -7.62 -13.90 21.91
CA ASP A 169 -7.22 -15.30 22.02
C ASP A 169 -6.55 -15.60 23.37
N VAL A 170 -5.95 -14.65 24.02
CA VAL A 170 -5.50 -14.74 25.42
C VAL A 170 -5.26 -13.33 25.97
N VAL A 171 -5.98 -12.92 26.99
CA VAL A 171 -5.61 -11.75 27.80
C VAL A 171 -4.44 -12.17 28.68
N PRO A 172 -3.23 -11.59 28.51
CA PRO A 172 -2.09 -11.95 29.37
C PRO A 172 -2.43 -11.70 30.83
N GLN A 173 -2.36 -12.72 31.68
CA GLN A 173 -2.73 -12.61 33.10
C GLN A 173 -1.61 -12.04 33.97
N GLY A 174 -0.42 -11.81 33.39
CA GLY A 174 0.72 -11.26 34.10
C GLY A 174 1.90 -10.87 33.22
N LEU A 175 2.85 -10.15 33.80
CA LEU A 175 4.07 -9.74 33.11
C LEU A 175 4.90 -10.97 32.64
N GLY A 176 4.84 -12.08 33.38
CA GLY A 176 5.50 -13.34 33.03
C GLY A 176 4.99 -13.92 31.71
N ASP A 177 3.67 -13.94 31.50
CA ASP A 177 3.05 -14.45 30.29
C ASP A 177 3.40 -13.60 29.07
N VAL A 178 3.43 -12.28 29.28
CA VAL A 178 3.87 -11.34 28.23
C VAL A 178 5.31 -11.61 27.84
N MET A 179 6.22 -11.76 28.79
CA MET A 179 7.63 -12.02 28.53
C MET A 179 7.83 -13.39 27.85
N HIS A 180 7.12 -14.42 28.31
CA HIS A 180 7.17 -15.74 27.66
C HIS A 180 6.69 -15.69 26.21
N THR A 181 5.57 -15.02 25.96
CA THR A 181 5.02 -14.84 24.61
C THR A 181 5.99 -14.06 23.70
N LEU A 182 6.61 -13.00 24.22
CA LEU A 182 7.61 -12.23 23.46
C LEU A 182 8.82 -13.10 23.09
N LEU A 183 9.36 -13.87 24.05
CA LEU A 183 10.51 -14.75 23.80
C LEU A 183 10.17 -15.86 22.81
N ALA A 184 8.99 -16.48 22.93
CA ALA A 184 8.52 -17.49 21.98
C ALA A 184 8.36 -16.91 20.57
N ASN A 185 7.85 -15.69 20.44
CA ASN A 185 7.70 -15.02 19.18
C ASN A 185 9.04 -14.66 18.50
N ILE A 186 10.08 -14.35 19.27
CA ILE A 186 11.43 -14.08 18.74
C ILE A 186 12.00 -15.30 18.00
N VAL A 187 11.80 -16.50 18.55
CA VAL A 187 12.40 -17.76 18.02
C VAL A 187 11.46 -18.50 17.08
N SER A 188 10.31 -17.90 16.74
CA SER A 188 9.32 -18.52 15.84
C SER A 188 9.89 -18.75 14.43
N ASN A 189 9.34 -19.72 13.71
CA ASN A 189 9.73 -20.01 12.32
C ASN A 189 9.61 -18.75 11.43
N PRO A 190 10.65 -18.40 10.64
CA PRO A 190 10.65 -17.17 9.83
C PRO A 190 9.50 -17.10 8.83
N VAL A 191 9.17 -18.22 8.18
CA VAL A 191 8.08 -18.28 7.20
C VAL A 191 6.73 -18.14 7.90
N ALA A 192 6.53 -18.85 9.00
CA ALA A 192 5.32 -18.74 9.81
C ALA A 192 5.15 -17.32 10.40
N SER A 193 6.24 -16.68 10.79
CA SER A 193 6.21 -15.27 11.26
C SER A 193 5.68 -14.31 10.19
N ILE A 194 6.13 -14.49 8.94
CA ILE A 194 5.66 -13.67 7.80
C ILE A 194 4.17 -13.97 7.51
N MET A 195 3.80 -15.24 7.47
CA MET A 195 2.41 -15.66 7.19
C MET A 195 1.42 -15.17 8.26
N ASN A 196 1.80 -15.24 9.52
CA ASN A 196 0.93 -14.90 10.65
C ASN A 196 1.07 -13.42 11.09
N GLY A 197 1.94 -12.64 10.44
CA GLY A 197 2.16 -11.23 10.82
C GLY A 197 2.82 -11.07 12.19
N ASN A 198 3.62 -12.05 12.63
CA ASN A 198 4.40 -11.93 13.86
C ASN A 198 5.60 -11.00 13.64
N TYR A 199 5.39 -9.71 13.83
CA TYR A 199 6.41 -8.67 13.56
C TYR A 199 7.66 -8.82 14.40
N ILE A 200 7.59 -9.39 15.61
CA ILE A 200 8.75 -9.61 16.48
C ILE A 200 9.67 -10.66 15.84
N GLY A 201 9.09 -11.79 15.42
CA GLY A 201 9.84 -12.83 14.71
C GLY A 201 10.38 -12.33 13.37
N ILE A 202 9.56 -11.58 12.61
CA ILE A 202 9.99 -10.98 11.34
C ILE A 202 11.21 -10.09 11.53
N LEU A 203 11.18 -9.17 12.52
CA LEU A 203 12.28 -8.26 12.81
C LEU A 203 13.54 -9.02 13.25
N MET A 204 13.40 -10.03 14.10
CA MET A 204 14.53 -10.84 14.54
C MET A 204 15.22 -11.54 13.37
N TRP A 205 14.46 -12.22 12.51
CA TRP A 205 15.00 -12.88 11.33
C TRP A 205 15.53 -11.90 10.30
N ALA A 206 14.88 -10.77 10.09
CA ALA A 206 15.38 -9.70 9.21
C ALA A 206 16.72 -9.14 9.72
N CYS A 207 16.86 -8.96 11.03
CA CYS A 207 18.12 -8.53 11.64
C CYS A 207 19.24 -9.56 11.45
N LEU A 208 18.98 -10.83 11.76
CA LEU A 208 19.97 -11.90 11.60
C LEU A 208 20.41 -12.05 10.15
N PHE A 209 19.45 -12.10 9.24
CA PHE A 209 19.73 -12.23 7.81
C PHE A 209 20.45 -11.00 7.26
N GLY A 210 20.01 -9.78 7.62
CA GLY A 210 20.64 -8.53 7.21
C GLY A 210 22.09 -8.41 7.70
N LEU A 211 22.37 -8.81 8.95
CA LEU A 211 23.73 -8.82 9.51
C LEU A 211 24.63 -9.88 8.85
N ALA A 212 24.10 -11.07 8.55
CA ALA A 212 24.81 -12.08 7.79
C ALA A 212 25.17 -11.60 6.39
N MET A 213 24.19 -10.98 5.68
CA MET A 213 24.41 -10.42 4.35
C MET A 213 25.36 -9.22 4.35
N LYS A 214 25.40 -8.43 5.41
CA LYS A 214 26.40 -7.38 5.59
C LYS A 214 27.83 -7.90 5.54
N ARG A 215 28.06 -9.08 6.16
CA ARG A 215 29.39 -9.69 6.24
C ARG A 215 29.78 -10.51 5.02
N LEU A 216 28.82 -11.26 4.46
CA LEU A 216 29.06 -12.26 3.41
C LEU A 216 28.64 -11.79 2.01
N GLY A 217 27.72 -10.83 1.92
CA GLY A 217 27.14 -10.37 0.65
C GLY A 217 28.11 -9.53 -0.16
N SER A 218 28.23 -9.86 -1.45
CA SER A 218 28.89 -9.00 -2.42
C SER A 218 28.10 -7.70 -2.64
N ASP A 219 28.73 -6.68 -3.21
CA ASP A 219 28.07 -5.40 -3.51
C ASP A 219 26.88 -5.61 -4.47
N THR A 220 27.01 -6.53 -5.42
CA THR A 220 25.90 -6.91 -6.33
C THR A 220 24.71 -7.46 -5.56
N THR A 221 24.93 -8.33 -4.56
CA THR A 221 23.87 -8.92 -3.74
C THR A 221 23.21 -7.86 -2.85
N LYS A 222 24.00 -6.95 -2.27
CA LYS A 222 23.49 -5.83 -1.45
C LYS A 222 22.63 -4.88 -2.29
N ASN A 223 23.07 -4.57 -3.52
CA ASN A 223 22.29 -3.76 -4.45
C ASN A 223 20.99 -4.46 -4.88
N PHE A 224 21.02 -5.78 -5.09
CA PHE A 224 19.80 -6.55 -5.36
C PHE A 224 18.78 -6.44 -4.20
N MET A 225 19.25 -6.52 -2.97
CA MET A 225 18.39 -6.35 -1.79
C MET A 225 17.81 -4.93 -1.70
N ALA A 226 18.60 -3.91 -2.04
CA ALA A 226 18.12 -2.52 -2.12
C ALA A 226 17.01 -2.38 -3.17
N ASN A 227 17.26 -2.86 -4.37
CA ASN A 227 16.28 -2.82 -5.45
C ASN A 227 15.00 -3.58 -5.09
N THR A 228 15.12 -4.70 -4.37
CA THR A 228 13.96 -5.46 -3.87
C THR A 228 13.16 -4.65 -2.85
N ALA A 229 13.83 -3.94 -1.93
CA ALA A 229 13.18 -3.07 -0.95
C ALA A 229 12.45 -1.91 -1.64
N ASP A 230 13.06 -1.32 -2.66
CA ASP A 230 12.44 -0.26 -3.47
C ASP A 230 11.23 -0.76 -4.27
N ALA A 231 11.32 -1.98 -4.83
CA ALA A 231 10.20 -2.61 -5.53
C ALA A 231 9.02 -2.86 -4.60
N VAL A 232 9.24 -3.46 -3.42
CA VAL A 232 8.19 -3.68 -2.43
C VAL A 232 7.60 -2.35 -1.93
N SER A 233 8.44 -1.36 -1.68
CA SER A 233 8.00 0.00 -1.30
C SER A 233 7.14 0.64 -2.39
N THR A 234 7.43 0.38 -3.65
CA THR A 234 6.63 0.85 -4.79
C THR A 234 5.26 0.19 -4.84
N ILE A 235 5.19 -1.12 -4.57
CA ILE A 235 3.91 -1.84 -4.47
C ILE A 235 3.05 -1.23 -3.34
N VAL A 236 3.65 -0.94 -2.19
CA VAL A 236 2.94 -0.27 -1.08
C VAL A 236 2.41 1.10 -1.50
N ARG A 237 3.18 1.89 -2.24
CA ARG A 237 2.71 3.18 -2.77
C ARG A 237 1.51 3.01 -3.72
N TRP A 238 1.49 1.97 -4.54
CA TRP A 238 0.33 1.65 -5.39
C TRP A 238 -0.90 1.32 -4.57
N ILE A 239 -0.75 0.51 -3.51
CA ILE A 239 -1.86 0.19 -2.60
C ILE A 239 -2.34 1.47 -1.89
N ILE A 240 -1.42 2.33 -1.41
CA ILE A 240 -1.78 3.60 -0.77
C ILE A 240 -2.52 4.55 -1.73
N ASN A 241 -2.22 4.52 -3.02
CA ASN A 241 -2.96 5.30 -4.01
C ASN A 241 -4.44 4.85 -4.17
N LEU A 242 -4.77 3.61 -3.78
CA LEU A 242 -6.14 3.10 -3.70
C LEU A 242 -6.85 3.49 -2.39
N ALA A 243 -6.14 4.10 -1.44
CA ALA A 243 -6.68 4.49 -0.13
C ALA A 243 -7.98 5.30 -0.17
N PRO A 244 -8.18 6.27 -1.08
CA PRO A 244 -9.44 7.02 -1.15
C PRO A 244 -10.66 6.10 -1.34
N PHE A 245 -10.54 5.07 -2.17
CA PHE A 245 -11.59 4.08 -2.41
C PHE A 245 -11.73 3.09 -1.27
N GLY A 246 -10.60 2.60 -0.73
CA GLY A 246 -10.59 1.70 0.42
C GLY A 246 -11.18 2.35 1.67
N ILE A 247 -10.80 3.59 1.97
CA ILE A 247 -11.32 4.33 3.13
C ILE A 247 -12.80 4.67 2.93
N MET A 248 -13.22 5.01 1.70
CA MET A 248 -14.63 5.18 1.37
C MET A 248 -15.43 3.92 1.73
N GLY A 249 -14.96 2.73 1.36
CA GLY A 249 -15.61 1.45 1.68
C GLY A 249 -15.63 1.15 3.18
N LEU A 250 -14.53 1.40 3.90
CA LEU A 250 -14.47 1.23 5.36
C LEU A 250 -15.43 2.16 6.09
N VAL A 251 -15.51 3.43 5.68
CA VAL A 251 -16.43 4.40 6.27
C VAL A 251 -17.87 3.99 5.98
N TYR A 252 -18.15 3.55 4.75
CA TYR A 252 -19.46 3.03 4.38
C TYR A 252 -19.88 1.87 5.30
N SER A 253 -19.04 0.84 5.47
CA SER A 253 -19.32 -0.31 6.31
C SER A 253 -19.57 0.10 7.77
N ASN A 254 -18.69 0.94 8.33
CA ASN A 254 -18.80 1.40 9.72
C ASN A 254 -20.06 2.24 9.97
N VAL A 255 -20.42 3.15 9.06
CA VAL A 255 -21.59 4.01 9.20
C VAL A 255 -22.89 3.20 8.96
N SER A 256 -22.88 2.28 8.00
CA SER A 256 -24.02 1.41 7.75
C SER A 256 -24.35 0.50 8.94
N SER A 257 -23.32 -0.01 9.63
CA SER A 257 -23.48 -0.93 10.78
C SER A 257 -23.81 -0.21 12.09
N ASN A 258 -23.22 0.96 12.35
CA ASN A 258 -23.25 1.64 13.66
C ASN A 258 -23.89 3.03 13.63
N GLY A 259 -24.29 3.51 12.47
CA GLY A 259 -24.87 4.84 12.30
C GLY A 259 -23.83 5.96 12.47
N LEU A 260 -24.32 7.21 12.44
CA LEU A 260 -23.46 8.41 12.61
C LEU A 260 -22.90 8.59 14.03
N SER A 261 -23.45 7.91 15.03
CA SER A 261 -22.95 7.95 16.42
C SER A 261 -21.50 7.50 16.54
N ILE A 262 -21.05 6.66 15.61
CA ILE A 262 -19.65 6.21 15.53
C ILE A 262 -18.67 7.40 15.40
N PHE A 263 -19.01 8.42 14.62
CA PHE A 263 -18.14 9.58 14.44
C PHE A 263 -17.94 10.39 15.72
N THR A 264 -18.96 10.45 16.59
CA THR A 264 -18.84 11.15 17.88
C THR A 264 -18.01 10.36 18.88
N GLN A 265 -18.14 9.05 18.91
CA GLN A 265 -17.37 8.18 19.80
C GLN A 265 -15.90 8.10 19.35
N TYR A 266 -15.66 7.76 18.09
CA TYR A 266 -14.29 7.70 17.55
C TYR A 266 -13.65 9.08 17.39
N GLY A 267 -14.43 10.13 17.15
CA GLY A 267 -13.94 11.50 17.08
C GLY A 267 -13.32 11.97 18.41
N LYS A 268 -13.93 11.64 19.53
CA LYS A 268 -13.35 11.92 20.87
C LYS A 268 -12.04 11.16 21.09
N LEU A 269 -12.03 9.86 20.75
CA LEU A 269 -10.84 9.04 20.85
C LEU A 269 -9.71 9.57 19.94
N LEU A 270 -10.06 9.91 18.69
CA LEU A 270 -9.11 10.45 17.72
C LEU A 270 -8.55 11.80 18.19
N ALA A 271 -9.40 12.70 18.70
CA ALA A 271 -8.97 13.98 19.24
C ALA A 271 -8.01 13.81 20.42
N LEU A 272 -8.28 12.86 21.31
CA LEU A 272 -7.41 12.53 22.43
C LEU A 272 -6.06 11.97 21.94
N LEU A 273 -6.09 11.03 20.98
CA LEU A 273 -4.91 10.42 20.37
C LEU A 273 -4.03 11.47 19.69
N VAL A 274 -4.62 12.28 18.78
CA VAL A 274 -3.91 13.35 18.08
C VAL A 274 -3.39 14.40 19.04
N GLY A 275 -4.20 14.79 20.05
CA GLY A 275 -3.78 15.72 21.10
C GLY A 275 -2.58 15.20 21.88
N THR A 276 -2.58 13.94 22.28
CA THR A 276 -1.44 13.29 22.97
C THR A 276 -0.20 13.22 22.09
N MET A 277 -0.37 12.87 20.79
CA MET A 277 0.73 12.85 19.84
C MET A 277 1.35 14.25 19.61
N LEU A 278 0.51 15.27 19.46
CA LEU A 278 0.98 16.66 19.31
C LEU A 278 1.69 17.15 20.59
N PHE A 279 1.14 16.85 21.76
CA PHE A 279 1.78 17.17 23.03
C PHE A 279 3.16 16.51 23.16
N MET A 280 3.25 15.23 22.79
CA MET A 280 4.52 14.51 22.78
C MET A 280 5.52 15.12 21.79
N ALA A 281 5.08 15.43 20.56
CA ALA A 281 5.95 15.94 19.50
C ALA A 281 6.41 17.39 19.75
N LEU A 282 5.53 18.26 20.25
CA LEU A 282 5.81 19.70 20.35
C LEU A 282 6.38 20.11 21.71
N ILE A 283 6.11 19.35 22.77
CA ILE A 283 6.52 19.71 24.14
C ILE A 283 7.53 18.69 24.67
N VAL A 284 7.15 17.42 24.74
CA VAL A 284 7.97 16.41 25.44
C VAL A 284 9.25 16.08 24.68
N SER A 285 9.16 15.85 23.36
CA SER A 285 10.35 15.50 22.55
C SER A 285 11.37 16.63 22.50
N PRO A 286 11.01 17.92 22.24
CA PRO A 286 11.95 19.03 22.34
C PRO A 286 12.52 19.23 23.74
N LEU A 287 11.71 19.01 24.79
CA LEU A 287 12.18 19.12 26.17
C LEU A 287 13.25 18.06 26.50
N ILE A 288 13.02 16.81 26.10
CA ILE A 288 14.02 15.73 26.26
C ILE A 288 15.30 16.09 25.50
N MET A 289 15.16 16.61 24.28
CA MET A 289 16.31 17.01 23.45
C MET A 289 17.08 18.15 24.10
N PHE A 290 16.38 19.16 24.64
CA PHE A 290 16.98 20.29 25.35
C PHE A 290 17.71 19.84 26.62
N LEU A 291 17.10 18.95 27.43
CA LEU A 291 17.74 18.40 28.63
C LEU A 291 18.96 17.53 28.34
N TYR A 292 19.01 16.91 27.16
CA TYR A 292 20.13 16.05 26.77
C TYR A 292 21.30 16.81 26.12
N LEU A 293 21.01 17.85 25.35
CA LEU A 293 22.00 18.64 24.61
C LEU A 293 22.47 19.87 25.40
N GLY A 294 21.71 20.26 26.40
CA GLY A 294 21.97 21.27 27.43
C GLY A 294 22.47 22.45 27.21
#